data_193dd7f08d78784b2809c6862ba71117
#
_entry.id   193dd7f08d78784b2809c6862ba71117
#
_cell.length_a   1.000
_cell.length_b   1.000
_cell.length_c   1.000
_cell.angle_alpha   90.00
_cell.angle_beta   90.00
_cell.angle_gamma   90.00
#
_symmetry.space_group_name_H-M   'P 1'
#
loop_
_entity.id
_entity.type
_entity.pdbx_description
1 polymer ?
#
loop_
_entity_poly.entity_id
_entity_poly.type
_entity_poly.pdbx_seq_one_letter_code
_entity_poly.pdbx_strand_id
1 'polypeptide(L)'
;MKFFEFGKENSKTLMIECGYLAKWYPGLMPFINEAKKQYHVIVQAYDGFNEEEPDSIFQSIVQEAQDAVDFIISNLDGKIDVLYGISMGGMVSNEIIMDGRVKVHTFIADGYTIMPMPTFRLKFIENLYISVYSSIIYSVLTKHQGLLALALGRTKESISESLYTNVNKESIRNSVICEIGYKYKFESFNMTNSYVFHGSAEIVAARKVHKLKKKGINFVHKMLKNTGHAELIHKNPKILLKLIDKAYQNRY
;
A
#
# COMPACT_ATOMS: atom_id res chain seq x y z
N MET A 1 -9.95 -9.44 -9.60
CA MET A 1 -8.80 -8.50 -9.47
C MET A 1 -8.38 -7.93 -10.81
N LYS A 2 -7.98 -6.66 -10.87
CA LYS A 2 -7.57 -5.98 -12.11
C LYS A 2 -6.25 -5.24 -11.98
N PHE A 3 -5.49 -5.25 -13.08
CA PHE A 3 -4.29 -4.45 -13.26
C PHE A 3 -4.55 -3.39 -14.31
N PHE A 4 -4.23 -2.14 -13.99
CA PHE A 4 -4.35 -1.01 -14.89
C PHE A 4 -2.97 -0.56 -15.31
N GLU A 5 -2.77 -0.43 -16.61
CA GLU A 5 -1.47 -0.16 -17.19
C GLU A 5 -1.47 1.15 -17.99
N PHE A 6 -0.44 1.96 -17.78
CA PHE A 6 -0.26 3.27 -18.42
C PHE A 6 1.19 3.45 -18.88
N GLY A 7 1.40 4.09 -20.05
CA GLY A 7 2.76 4.31 -20.57
C GLY A 7 3.49 3.03 -20.94
N LYS A 8 2.79 2.06 -21.54
CA LYS A 8 3.33 0.74 -21.93
C LYS A 8 4.52 0.81 -22.89
N GLU A 9 4.70 1.92 -23.56
CA GLU A 9 5.84 2.20 -24.46
C GLU A 9 7.17 2.37 -23.71
N ASN A 10 7.13 2.59 -22.40
CA ASN A 10 8.33 2.76 -21.59
C ASN A 10 8.90 1.39 -21.17
N SER A 11 10.22 1.27 -21.19
CA SER A 11 10.94 0.06 -20.79
C SER A 11 11.08 -0.12 -19.28
N LYS A 12 10.98 0.97 -18.49
CA LYS A 12 11.05 0.92 -17.03
C LYS A 12 9.66 0.70 -16.44
N THR A 13 9.56 -0.21 -15.51
CA THR A 13 8.30 -0.57 -14.84
C THR A 13 8.18 0.05 -13.46
N LEU A 14 7.00 0.58 -13.13
CA LEU A 14 6.62 1.05 -11.79
C LEU A 14 5.30 0.42 -11.40
N MET A 15 5.32 -0.54 -10.48
CA MET A 15 4.11 -1.15 -9.95
C MET A 15 3.71 -0.47 -8.63
N ILE A 16 2.43 -0.11 -8.53
CA ILE A 16 1.86 0.57 -7.37
C ILE A 16 0.91 -0.39 -6.66
N GLU A 17 1.26 -0.74 -5.43
CA GLU A 17 0.43 -1.47 -4.50
C GLU A 17 -0.31 -0.47 -3.60
N CYS A 18 -1.62 -0.45 -3.72
CA CYS A 18 -2.46 0.54 -3.06
C CYS A 18 -2.57 0.30 -1.54
N GLY A 19 -2.90 1.37 -0.81
CA GLY A 19 -3.21 1.28 0.61
C GLY A 19 -4.58 0.65 0.87
N TYR A 20 -4.84 0.40 2.15
CA TYR A 20 -6.12 -0.11 2.61
C TYR A 20 -7.28 0.79 2.16
N LEU A 21 -8.28 0.21 1.53
CA LEU A 21 -9.45 0.91 0.97
C LEU A 21 -9.10 2.02 -0.04
N ALA A 22 -7.87 2.10 -0.52
CA ALA A 22 -7.50 3.16 -1.43
C ALA A 22 -8.19 2.96 -2.79
N LYS A 23 -8.83 4.03 -3.25
CA LYS A 23 -9.40 4.13 -4.58
C LYS A 23 -8.32 4.69 -5.51
N TRP A 24 -7.85 3.87 -6.45
CA TRP A 24 -6.79 4.31 -7.36
C TRP A 24 -7.28 5.41 -8.32
N TYR A 25 -8.52 5.31 -8.80
CA TYR A 25 -9.16 6.31 -9.65
C TYR A 25 -10.25 7.08 -8.87
N PRO A 26 -10.31 8.41 -8.94
CA PRO A 26 -9.37 9.31 -9.61
C PRO A 26 -8.11 9.66 -8.79
N GLY A 27 -8.01 9.17 -7.55
CA GLY A 27 -7.05 9.63 -6.54
C GLY A 27 -5.58 9.59 -6.99
N LEU A 28 -5.13 8.52 -7.66
CA LEU A 28 -3.74 8.39 -8.10
C LEU A 28 -3.47 8.98 -9.50
N MET A 29 -4.51 9.40 -10.22
CA MET A 29 -4.34 9.90 -11.60
C MET A 29 -3.35 11.07 -11.75
N PRO A 30 -3.27 12.04 -10.83
CA PRO A 30 -2.25 13.08 -10.92
C PRO A 30 -0.82 12.53 -10.90
N PHE A 31 -0.56 11.51 -10.06
CA PHE A 31 0.74 10.84 -10.02
C PHE A 31 0.97 9.97 -11.26
N ILE A 32 0.00 9.16 -11.64
CA ILE A 32 0.06 8.28 -12.82
C ILE A 32 0.36 9.11 -14.09
N ASN A 33 -0.30 10.25 -14.25
CA ASN A 33 -0.08 11.14 -15.42
C ASN A 33 1.33 11.72 -15.51
N GLU A 34 2.01 11.91 -14.39
CA GLU A 34 3.42 12.28 -14.39
C GLU A 34 4.34 11.07 -14.60
N ALA A 35 4.07 9.97 -13.90
CA ALA A 35 4.92 8.77 -13.93
C ALA A 35 4.91 8.08 -15.29
N LYS A 36 3.75 7.97 -15.97
CA LYS A 36 3.61 7.32 -17.28
C LYS A 36 4.42 7.96 -18.41
N LYS A 37 4.99 9.16 -18.19
CA LYS A 37 5.87 9.82 -19.16
C LYS A 37 7.24 9.14 -19.26
N GLN A 38 7.61 8.32 -18.27
CA GLN A 38 8.93 7.67 -18.18
C GLN A 38 8.90 6.25 -17.63
N TYR A 39 7.75 5.79 -17.13
CA TYR A 39 7.54 4.45 -16.63
C TYR A 39 6.34 3.79 -17.32
N HIS A 40 6.42 2.49 -17.54
CA HIS A 40 5.26 1.63 -17.67
C HIS A 40 4.69 1.47 -16.26
N VAL A 41 3.63 2.21 -15.96
CA VAL A 41 2.99 2.25 -14.65
C VAL A 41 1.92 1.17 -14.58
N ILE A 42 2.00 0.31 -13.57
CA ILE A 42 1.02 -0.73 -13.29
C ILE A 42 0.38 -0.42 -11.94
N VAL A 43 -0.94 -0.40 -11.87
CA VAL A 43 -1.68 -0.23 -10.61
C VAL A 43 -2.51 -1.47 -10.38
N GLN A 44 -2.29 -2.14 -9.25
CA GLN A 44 -3.14 -3.23 -8.80
C GLN A 44 -4.36 -2.69 -8.07
N ALA A 45 -5.54 -3.04 -8.54
CA ALA A 45 -6.80 -2.79 -7.85
C ALA A 45 -7.26 -4.06 -7.14
N TYR A 46 -7.22 -4.04 -5.81
CA TYR A 46 -7.52 -5.20 -4.98
C TYR A 46 -8.99 -5.61 -5.06
N ASP A 47 -9.23 -6.90 -4.98
CA ASP A 47 -10.57 -7.43 -4.86
C ASP A 47 -11.28 -6.86 -3.63
N GLY A 48 -12.59 -6.62 -3.75
CA GLY A 48 -13.38 -6.00 -2.70
C GLY A 48 -13.18 -4.49 -2.53
N PHE A 49 -12.18 -3.89 -3.22
CA PHE A 49 -11.87 -2.45 -3.18
C PHE A 49 -11.75 -1.85 -4.59
N ASN A 50 -12.44 -2.46 -5.55
CA ASN A 50 -12.38 -2.08 -6.96
C ASN A 50 -13.77 -1.78 -7.52
N GLU A 51 -13.96 -0.58 -8.09
CA GLU A 51 -15.24 -0.17 -8.67
C GLU A 51 -15.62 -0.94 -9.93
N GLU A 52 -14.66 -1.49 -10.66
CA GLU A 52 -14.93 -2.28 -11.87
C GLU A 52 -15.31 -3.73 -11.56
N GLU A 53 -15.07 -4.19 -10.33
CA GLU A 53 -15.44 -5.52 -9.85
C GLU A 53 -16.11 -5.41 -8.46
N PRO A 54 -17.28 -4.75 -8.38
CA PRO A 54 -17.91 -4.38 -7.10
C PRO A 54 -18.35 -5.61 -6.28
N ASP A 55 -18.54 -6.76 -6.93
CA ASP A 55 -18.96 -8.02 -6.29
C ASP A 55 -17.75 -8.88 -5.85
N SER A 56 -16.53 -8.45 -6.16
CA SER A 56 -15.33 -9.15 -5.71
C SER A 56 -15.15 -9.02 -4.20
N ILE A 57 -14.44 -9.97 -3.60
CA ILE A 57 -14.21 -10.02 -2.16
C ILE A 57 -12.72 -10.09 -1.89
N PHE A 58 -12.19 -9.13 -1.13
CA PHE A 58 -10.82 -9.20 -0.63
C PHE A 58 -10.63 -10.44 0.25
N GLN A 59 -9.78 -11.34 -0.17
CA GLN A 59 -9.51 -12.60 0.54
C GLN A 59 -8.38 -12.44 1.54
N SER A 60 -7.22 -12.04 1.08
CA SER A 60 -6.04 -11.86 1.93
C SER A 60 -4.91 -11.09 1.21
N ILE A 61 -4.02 -10.50 1.99
CA ILE A 61 -2.77 -9.90 1.49
C ILE A 61 -1.94 -10.90 0.67
N VAL A 62 -1.93 -12.16 1.08
CA VAL A 62 -1.19 -13.23 0.39
C VAL A 62 -1.79 -13.53 -0.97
N GLN A 63 -3.13 -13.54 -1.09
CA GLN A 63 -3.80 -13.76 -2.37
C GLN A 63 -3.52 -12.59 -3.33
N GLU A 64 -3.65 -11.34 -2.84
CA GLU A 64 -3.35 -10.16 -3.66
C GLU A 64 -1.89 -10.19 -4.18
N ALA A 65 -0.95 -10.58 -3.32
CA ALA A 65 0.45 -10.72 -3.72
C ALA A 65 0.67 -11.84 -4.74
N GLN A 66 -0.02 -12.99 -4.58
CA GLN A 66 0.08 -14.11 -5.52
C GLN A 66 -0.39 -13.70 -6.92
N ASP A 67 -1.51 -13.00 -7.00
CA ASP A 67 -2.06 -12.53 -8.27
C ASP A 67 -1.13 -11.47 -8.92
N ALA A 68 -0.48 -10.62 -8.11
CA ALA A 68 0.54 -9.70 -8.60
C ALA A 68 1.76 -10.45 -9.16
N VAL A 69 2.24 -11.47 -8.46
CA VAL A 69 3.36 -12.30 -8.91
C VAL A 69 3.03 -12.98 -10.25
N ASP A 70 1.84 -13.57 -10.36
CA ASP A 70 1.42 -14.24 -11.59
C ASP A 70 1.25 -13.25 -12.75
N PHE A 71 0.77 -12.03 -12.49
CA PHE A 71 0.76 -10.95 -13.48
C PHE A 71 2.17 -10.56 -13.92
N ILE A 72 3.10 -10.35 -12.98
CA ILE A 72 4.49 -9.96 -13.27
C ILE A 72 5.20 -11.04 -14.11
N ILE A 73 4.99 -12.32 -13.77
CA ILE A 73 5.58 -13.44 -14.53
C ILE A 73 5.01 -13.46 -15.97
N SER A 74 3.70 -13.31 -16.11
CA SER A 74 3.02 -13.47 -17.39
C SER A 74 3.20 -12.29 -18.34
N ASN A 75 3.39 -11.07 -17.81
CA ASN A 75 3.36 -9.83 -18.59
C ASN A 75 4.66 -9.02 -18.57
N LEU A 76 5.57 -9.29 -17.63
CA LEU A 76 6.78 -8.48 -17.38
C LEU A 76 8.05 -9.35 -17.23
N ASP A 77 8.06 -10.55 -17.80
CA ASP A 77 9.22 -11.49 -17.75
C ASP A 77 9.74 -11.74 -16.31
N GLY A 78 8.85 -11.71 -15.33
CA GLY A 78 9.19 -11.92 -13.92
C GLY A 78 10.01 -10.80 -13.27
N LYS A 79 9.98 -9.57 -13.79
CA LYS A 79 10.81 -8.45 -13.32
C LYS A 79 10.01 -7.17 -13.13
N ILE A 80 10.35 -6.42 -12.08
CA ILE A 80 9.85 -5.06 -11.79
C ILE A 80 11.02 -4.16 -11.42
N ASP A 81 11.12 -2.98 -12.05
CA ASP A 81 12.15 -1.99 -11.71
C ASP A 81 11.85 -1.31 -10.39
N VAL A 82 10.63 -0.85 -10.18
CA VAL A 82 10.18 -0.22 -8.93
C VAL A 82 8.87 -0.81 -8.47
N LEU A 83 8.84 -1.33 -7.25
CA LEU A 83 7.65 -1.73 -6.52
C LEU A 83 7.38 -0.71 -5.42
N TYR A 84 6.29 0.06 -5.56
CA TYR A 84 5.92 1.13 -4.64
C TYR A 84 4.67 0.74 -3.86
N GLY A 85 4.87 0.40 -2.60
CA GLY A 85 3.81 -0.04 -1.69
C GLY A 85 3.36 1.04 -0.72
N ILE A 86 2.09 1.41 -0.78
CA ILE A 86 1.47 2.42 0.07
C ILE A 86 0.77 1.73 1.24
N SER A 87 1.15 2.02 2.49
CA SER A 87 0.46 1.51 3.69
C SER A 87 0.31 -0.03 3.65
N MET A 88 -0.92 -0.58 3.56
CA MET A 88 -1.17 -2.02 3.38
C MET A 88 -0.49 -2.57 2.11
N GLY A 89 -0.40 -1.77 1.05
CA GLY A 89 0.34 -2.15 -0.15
C GLY A 89 1.81 -2.48 0.10
N GLY A 90 2.41 -1.93 1.16
CA GLY A 90 3.73 -2.37 1.63
C GLY A 90 3.76 -3.80 2.16
N MET A 91 2.63 -4.32 2.70
CA MET A 91 2.50 -5.72 3.11
C MET A 91 2.38 -6.64 1.88
N VAL A 92 1.56 -6.25 0.91
CA VAL A 92 1.43 -6.96 -0.37
C VAL A 92 2.79 -7.01 -1.08
N SER A 93 3.47 -5.87 -1.20
CA SER A 93 4.83 -5.79 -1.77
C SER A 93 5.84 -6.70 -1.05
N ASN A 94 5.72 -6.80 0.28
CA ASN A 94 6.56 -7.69 1.08
C ASN A 94 6.34 -9.17 0.69
N GLU A 95 5.08 -9.59 0.52
CA GLU A 95 4.76 -10.95 0.07
C GLU A 95 5.23 -11.21 -1.37
N ILE A 96 5.06 -10.23 -2.28
CA ILE A 96 5.56 -10.32 -3.67
C ILE A 96 7.08 -10.60 -3.69
N ILE A 97 7.86 -9.85 -2.90
CA ILE A 97 9.31 -10.03 -2.84
C ILE A 97 9.67 -11.39 -2.23
N MET A 98 8.96 -11.80 -1.19
CA MET A 98 9.22 -13.05 -0.46
C MET A 98 8.80 -14.30 -1.22
N ASP A 99 7.95 -14.20 -2.25
CA ASP A 99 7.60 -15.30 -3.14
C ASP A 99 8.84 -15.85 -3.89
N GLY A 100 9.77 -14.96 -4.25
CA GLY A 100 11.06 -15.33 -4.85
C GLY A 100 11.02 -15.69 -6.34
N ARG A 101 9.84 -15.81 -6.96
CA ARG A 101 9.68 -16.07 -8.41
C ARG A 101 9.88 -14.82 -9.26
N VAL A 102 9.73 -13.64 -8.66
CA VAL A 102 9.90 -12.37 -9.34
C VAL A 102 11.12 -11.61 -8.82
N LYS A 103 11.73 -10.79 -9.68
CA LYS A 103 12.86 -9.93 -9.33
C LYS A 103 12.40 -8.50 -9.23
N VAL A 104 12.51 -7.91 -8.04
CA VAL A 104 12.25 -6.51 -7.77
C VAL A 104 13.58 -5.79 -7.61
N HIS A 105 13.87 -4.79 -8.46
CA HIS A 105 15.11 -4.02 -8.36
C HIS A 105 15.06 -3.04 -7.17
N THR A 106 13.98 -2.28 -7.04
CA THR A 106 13.81 -1.27 -5.98
C THR A 106 12.46 -1.42 -5.32
N PHE A 107 12.45 -1.55 -4.01
CA PHE A 107 11.25 -1.55 -3.19
C PHE A 107 11.15 -0.25 -2.39
N ILE A 108 10.01 0.42 -2.48
CA ILE A 108 9.72 1.62 -1.69
C ILE A 108 8.44 1.38 -0.89
N ALA A 109 8.56 1.36 0.44
CA ALA A 109 7.44 1.29 1.35
C ALA A 109 7.11 2.69 1.88
N ASP A 110 5.98 3.27 1.47
CA ASP A 110 5.55 4.61 1.87
C ASP A 110 4.38 4.54 2.86
N GLY A 111 4.49 5.29 3.95
CA GLY A 111 3.53 5.18 5.03
C GLY A 111 3.49 3.78 5.64
N TYR A 112 4.60 3.07 5.57
CA TYR A 112 4.76 1.72 6.07
C TYR A 112 4.50 1.68 7.57
N THR A 113 3.25 1.56 7.90
CA THR A 113 2.84 1.52 9.28
C THR A 113 2.83 0.08 9.74
N ILE A 114 3.93 -0.34 10.36
CA ILE A 114 3.83 -1.46 11.29
C ILE A 114 2.97 -0.95 12.45
N MET A 115 1.66 -0.86 12.27
CA MET A 115 0.78 -0.60 13.40
C MET A 115 0.90 -1.79 14.33
N PRO A 116 1.19 -1.59 15.63
CA PRO A 116 1.06 -2.67 16.58
C PRO A 116 -0.43 -2.98 16.68
N MET A 117 -0.87 -3.94 15.87
CA MET A 117 -2.19 -4.49 16.08
C MET A 117 -2.21 -5.21 17.43
N PRO A 118 -3.32 -5.18 18.16
CA PRO A 118 -3.40 -5.86 19.43
C PRO A 118 -3.16 -7.35 19.25
N THR A 119 -2.35 -7.93 20.12
CA THR A 119 -2.14 -9.37 20.18
C THR A 119 -3.05 -9.95 21.23
N PHE A 120 -3.77 -10.99 20.88
CA PHE A 120 -4.74 -11.63 21.76
C PHE A 120 -4.23 -13.02 22.20
N ARG A 121 -4.29 -13.29 23.50
CA ARG A 121 -3.97 -14.64 24.04
C ARG A 121 -5.13 -15.63 23.83
N LEU A 122 -6.36 -15.11 23.82
CA LEU A 122 -7.59 -15.90 23.76
C LEU A 122 -8.29 -15.64 22.43
N LYS A 123 -8.48 -16.69 21.65
CA LYS A 123 -9.05 -16.63 20.29
C LYS A 123 -10.46 -16.02 20.26
N PHE A 124 -11.28 -16.24 21.30
CA PHE A 124 -12.60 -15.64 21.35
C PHE A 124 -12.57 -14.12 21.52
N ILE A 125 -11.58 -13.57 22.25
CA ILE A 125 -11.40 -12.12 22.39
C ILE A 125 -10.93 -11.52 21.07
N GLU A 126 -10.02 -12.20 20.36
CA GLU A 126 -9.58 -11.80 19.02
C GLU A 126 -10.77 -11.76 18.04
N ASN A 127 -11.60 -12.81 18.02
CA ASN A 127 -12.77 -12.87 17.16
C ASN A 127 -13.80 -11.78 17.49
N LEU A 128 -14.01 -11.49 18.78
CA LEU A 128 -14.88 -10.40 19.20
C LEU A 128 -14.32 -9.05 18.75
N TYR A 129 -13.03 -8.81 18.95
CA TYR A 129 -12.35 -7.60 18.48
C TYR A 129 -12.50 -7.43 16.96
N ILE A 130 -12.20 -8.47 16.17
CA ILE A 130 -12.35 -8.47 14.71
C ILE A 130 -13.78 -8.10 14.33
N SER A 131 -14.78 -8.72 14.96
CA SER A 131 -16.19 -8.47 14.65
C SER A 131 -16.61 -7.03 14.95
N VAL A 132 -16.22 -6.51 16.10
CA VAL A 132 -16.56 -5.13 16.52
C VAL A 132 -15.82 -4.12 15.65
N TYR A 133 -14.51 -4.28 15.50
CA TYR A 133 -13.66 -3.35 14.76
C TYR A 133 -14.03 -3.29 13.28
N SER A 134 -14.24 -4.44 12.62
CA SER A 134 -14.69 -4.47 11.23
C SER A 134 -16.08 -3.85 11.05
N SER A 135 -16.99 -4.02 12.01
CA SER A 135 -18.32 -3.41 11.98
C SER A 135 -18.26 -1.89 12.12
N ILE A 136 -17.36 -1.38 12.96
CA ILE A 136 -17.13 0.06 13.12
C ILE A 136 -16.57 0.64 11.80
N ILE A 137 -15.53 0.03 11.23
CA ILE A 137 -14.94 0.48 9.96
C ILE A 137 -16.01 0.49 8.87
N TYR A 138 -16.75 -0.59 8.71
CA TYR A 138 -17.83 -0.69 7.72
C TYR A 138 -18.86 0.42 7.90
N SER A 139 -19.33 0.65 9.14
CA SER A 139 -20.32 1.69 9.45
C SER A 139 -19.79 3.09 9.15
N VAL A 140 -18.55 3.37 9.52
CA VAL A 140 -17.91 4.68 9.26
C VAL A 140 -17.77 4.94 7.77
N LEU A 141 -17.33 3.96 6.99
CA LEU A 141 -17.14 4.08 5.55
C LEU A 141 -18.46 4.24 4.78
N THR A 142 -19.49 3.48 5.15
CA THR A 142 -20.74 3.42 4.38
C THR A 142 -21.80 4.42 4.85
N LYS A 143 -21.83 4.76 6.15
CA LYS A 143 -22.89 5.58 6.74
C LYS A 143 -22.42 6.89 7.36
N HIS A 144 -21.15 6.97 7.77
CA HIS A 144 -20.65 8.08 8.60
C HIS A 144 -19.38 8.74 8.01
N GLN A 145 -19.32 8.86 6.68
CA GLN A 145 -18.16 9.45 5.97
C GLN A 145 -17.80 10.87 6.47
N GLY A 146 -18.77 11.64 6.98
CA GLY A 146 -18.52 12.94 7.59
C GLY A 146 -17.68 12.86 8.87
N LEU A 147 -17.88 11.81 9.69
CA LEU A 147 -17.04 11.57 10.87
C LEU A 147 -15.64 11.16 10.49
N LEU A 148 -15.51 10.33 9.45
CA LEU A 148 -14.20 9.93 8.90
C LEU A 148 -13.44 11.14 8.35
N ALA A 149 -14.12 12.00 7.59
CA ALA A 149 -13.56 13.22 7.06
C ALA A 149 -13.04 14.15 8.18
N LEU A 150 -13.84 14.35 9.22
CA LEU A 150 -13.45 15.13 10.40
C LEU A 150 -12.25 14.51 11.12
N ALA A 151 -12.27 13.21 11.36
CA ALA A 151 -11.18 12.50 12.05
C ALA A 151 -9.85 12.55 11.27
N LEU A 152 -9.90 12.57 9.94
CA LEU A 152 -8.72 12.66 9.07
C LEU A 152 -8.35 14.10 8.70
N GLY A 153 -9.10 15.10 9.17
CA GLY A 153 -8.90 16.52 8.79
C GLY A 153 -9.12 16.78 7.30
N ARG A 154 -10.08 16.05 6.68
CA ARG A 154 -10.38 16.08 5.24
C ARG A 154 -11.85 16.46 4.99
N THR A 155 -12.21 16.74 3.73
CA THR A 155 -13.60 16.93 3.31
C THR A 155 -14.24 15.59 2.92
N LYS A 156 -15.57 15.53 2.88
CA LYS A 156 -16.33 14.36 2.42
C LYS A 156 -15.96 14.01 0.95
N GLU A 157 -15.86 15.02 0.11
CA GLU A 157 -15.48 14.89 -1.30
C GLU A 157 -14.11 14.25 -1.43
N SER A 158 -13.14 14.75 -0.67
CA SER A 158 -11.78 14.18 -0.64
C SER A 158 -11.75 12.72 -0.17
N ILE A 159 -12.62 12.33 0.76
CA ILE A 159 -12.77 10.93 1.19
C ILE A 159 -13.33 10.08 0.04
N SER A 160 -14.40 10.52 -0.61
CA SER A 160 -15.05 9.76 -1.70
C SER A 160 -14.15 9.62 -2.94
N GLU A 161 -13.23 10.56 -3.16
CA GLU A 161 -12.25 10.50 -4.25
C GLU A 161 -11.06 9.58 -3.98
N SER A 162 -10.72 9.38 -2.71
CA SER A 162 -9.51 8.65 -2.33
C SER A 162 -9.75 7.30 -1.66
N LEU A 163 -10.97 7.06 -1.15
CA LEU A 163 -11.30 5.81 -0.48
C LEU A 163 -12.49 5.11 -1.16
N TYR A 164 -12.37 3.81 -1.30
CA TYR A 164 -13.46 2.96 -1.76
C TYR A 164 -14.47 2.76 -0.65
N THR A 165 -15.66 3.33 -0.81
CA THR A 165 -16.70 3.34 0.22
C THR A 165 -17.85 2.37 -0.06
N ASN A 166 -17.91 1.80 -1.28
CA ASN A 166 -18.89 0.77 -1.65
C ASN A 166 -18.38 -0.64 -1.33
N VAL A 167 -17.82 -0.79 -0.13
CA VAL A 167 -17.17 -2.03 0.31
C VAL A 167 -18.18 -2.97 0.97
N ASN A 168 -18.02 -4.29 0.79
CA ASN A 168 -18.78 -5.26 1.53
C ASN A 168 -18.16 -5.59 2.91
N LYS A 169 -19.00 -6.12 3.82
CA LYS A 169 -18.57 -6.44 5.19
C LYS A 169 -17.51 -7.52 5.25
N GLU A 170 -17.55 -8.48 4.32
CA GLU A 170 -16.63 -9.60 4.29
C GLU A 170 -15.22 -9.13 3.93
N SER A 171 -15.08 -8.28 2.90
CA SER A 171 -13.79 -7.68 2.55
C SER A 171 -13.18 -6.89 3.70
N ILE A 172 -13.99 -6.09 4.43
CA ILE A 172 -13.52 -5.38 5.63
C ILE A 172 -13.07 -6.36 6.70
N ARG A 173 -13.86 -7.41 6.96
CA ARG A 173 -13.50 -8.40 7.98
C ARG A 173 -12.22 -9.14 7.64
N ASN A 174 -12.06 -9.57 6.40
CA ASN A 174 -10.88 -10.29 5.92
C ASN A 174 -9.63 -9.40 6.00
N SER A 175 -9.72 -8.12 5.62
CA SER A 175 -8.60 -7.18 5.73
C SER A 175 -8.18 -6.95 7.19
N VAL A 176 -9.14 -6.81 8.12
CA VAL A 176 -8.84 -6.68 9.55
C VAL A 176 -8.14 -7.93 10.08
N ILE A 177 -8.58 -9.12 9.68
CA ILE A 177 -7.92 -10.39 10.04
C ILE A 177 -6.47 -10.41 9.55
N CYS A 178 -6.26 -9.99 8.29
CA CYS A 178 -4.92 -9.92 7.72
C CYS A 178 -4.03 -8.94 8.50
N GLU A 179 -4.51 -7.73 8.78
CA GLU A 179 -3.74 -6.72 9.50
C GLU A 179 -3.33 -7.18 10.91
N ILE A 180 -4.24 -7.83 11.65
CA ILE A 180 -3.96 -8.36 12.99
C ILE A 180 -2.96 -9.51 12.92
N GLY A 181 -3.11 -10.40 11.95
CA GLY A 181 -2.29 -11.61 11.82
C GLY A 181 -0.97 -11.40 11.09
N TYR A 182 -0.77 -10.28 10.41
CA TYR A 182 0.37 -10.09 9.54
C TYR A 182 1.70 -10.02 10.30
N LYS A 183 2.61 -10.91 9.92
CA LYS A 183 3.98 -10.93 10.42
C LYS A 183 4.92 -10.50 9.30
N TYR A 184 5.52 -9.33 9.47
CA TYR A 184 6.49 -8.83 8.51
C TYR A 184 7.70 -9.76 8.36
N LYS A 185 7.98 -10.11 7.12
CA LYS A 185 9.17 -10.85 6.71
C LYS A 185 10.25 -9.83 6.33
N PHE A 186 11.04 -9.41 7.31
CA PHE A 186 12.03 -8.35 7.12
C PHE A 186 13.19 -8.74 6.21
N GLU A 187 13.33 -10.02 5.89
CA GLU A 187 14.27 -10.57 4.94
C GLU A 187 14.08 -9.96 3.53
N SER A 188 12.84 -9.60 3.17
CA SER A 188 12.52 -8.93 1.90
C SER A 188 13.35 -7.67 1.67
N PHE A 189 13.68 -6.93 2.75
CA PHE A 189 14.48 -5.72 2.66
C PHE A 189 15.94 -5.99 2.23
N ASN A 190 16.43 -7.21 2.38
CA ASN A 190 17.77 -7.62 1.95
C ASN A 190 17.77 -8.20 0.53
N MET A 191 16.60 -8.48 -0.04
CA MET A 191 16.45 -9.09 -1.37
C MET A 191 16.41 -8.04 -2.50
N THR A 192 16.31 -6.77 -2.16
CA THR A 192 16.14 -5.67 -3.10
C THR A 192 16.74 -4.37 -2.54
N ASN A 193 16.89 -3.34 -3.37
CA ASN A 193 17.23 -2.00 -2.91
C ASN A 193 16.03 -1.39 -2.19
N SER A 194 16.04 -1.41 -0.87
CA SER A 194 14.88 -1.10 -0.06
C SER A 194 14.90 0.31 0.52
N TYR A 195 13.77 0.98 0.42
CA TYR A 195 13.54 2.33 0.92
C TYR A 195 12.27 2.37 1.77
N VAL A 196 12.33 3.10 2.88
CA VAL A 196 11.17 3.37 3.72
C VAL A 196 10.93 4.87 3.76
N PHE A 197 9.81 5.30 3.22
CA PHE A 197 9.33 6.67 3.26
C PHE A 197 8.24 6.82 4.31
N HIS A 198 8.20 7.95 4.98
CA HIS A 198 7.07 8.35 5.84
C HIS A 198 6.97 9.86 5.96
N GLY A 199 5.77 10.36 6.19
CA GLY A 199 5.53 11.76 6.45
C GLY A 199 6.07 12.21 7.82
N SER A 200 6.45 13.50 7.93
CA SER A 200 6.94 14.04 9.21
C SER A 200 5.88 14.09 10.31
N ALA A 201 4.59 14.05 9.95
CA ALA A 201 3.49 13.94 10.90
C ALA A 201 3.27 12.51 11.45
N GLU A 202 3.94 11.49 10.90
CA GLU A 202 3.83 10.10 11.30
C GLU A 202 4.81 9.72 12.41
N ILE A 203 4.62 10.27 13.62
CA ILE A 203 5.54 10.09 14.77
C ILE A 203 5.75 8.60 15.11
N VAL A 204 4.70 7.77 14.97
CA VAL A 204 4.77 6.33 15.26
C VAL A 204 5.65 5.63 14.23
N ALA A 205 5.56 5.99 12.94
CA ALA A 205 6.40 5.44 11.88
C ALA A 205 7.89 5.74 12.14
N ALA A 206 8.23 6.98 12.50
CA ALA A 206 9.60 7.37 12.83
C ALA A 206 10.22 6.51 13.95
N ARG A 207 9.47 6.27 15.04
CA ARG A 207 9.91 5.41 16.14
C ARG A 207 10.17 3.97 15.72
N LYS A 208 9.35 3.44 14.81
CA LYS A 208 9.47 2.07 14.33
C LYS A 208 10.62 1.90 13.35
N VAL A 209 10.82 2.83 12.43
CA VAL A 209 11.98 2.87 11.55
C VAL A 209 13.27 2.80 12.36
N HIS A 210 13.37 3.59 13.44
CA HIS A 210 14.51 3.53 14.35
C HIS A 210 14.70 2.14 14.99
N LYS A 211 13.61 1.49 15.42
CA LYS A 211 13.67 0.12 15.99
C LYS A 211 14.13 -0.91 14.95
N LEU A 212 13.67 -0.80 13.69
CA LEU A 212 14.08 -1.70 12.61
C LEU A 212 15.57 -1.56 12.30
N LYS A 213 16.08 -0.33 12.22
CA LYS A 213 17.52 -0.08 12.03
C LYS A 213 18.35 -0.67 13.18
N LYS A 214 17.90 -0.54 14.44
CA LYS A 214 18.56 -1.19 15.59
C LYS A 214 18.59 -2.70 15.53
N LYS A 215 17.65 -3.33 14.81
CA LYS A 215 17.63 -4.78 14.57
C LYS A 215 18.51 -5.21 13.39
N GLY A 216 19.26 -4.28 12.79
CA GLY A 216 20.16 -4.57 11.67
C GLY A 216 19.46 -4.76 10.32
N ILE A 217 18.18 -4.35 10.19
CA ILE A 217 17.46 -4.42 8.92
C ILE A 217 17.98 -3.33 8.00
N ASN A 218 18.42 -3.72 6.79
CA ASN A 218 19.05 -2.81 5.84
C ASN A 218 18.00 -2.15 4.94
N PHE A 219 17.87 -0.84 5.01
CA PHE A 219 17.07 -0.01 4.11
C PHE A 219 17.49 1.47 4.22
N VAL A 220 17.24 2.22 3.16
CA VAL A 220 17.39 3.68 3.18
C VAL A 220 16.10 4.31 3.71
N HIS A 221 16.24 5.17 4.72
CA HIS A 221 15.10 5.85 5.33
C HIS A 221 14.99 7.30 4.84
N LYS A 222 13.78 7.70 4.46
CA LYS A 222 13.46 9.06 4.05
C LYS A 222 12.23 9.59 4.78
N MET A 223 12.42 10.61 5.61
CA MET A 223 11.32 11.39 6.15
C MET A 223 10.91 12.49 5.16
N LEU A 224 9.64 12.54 4.84
CA LEU A 224 9.03 13.51 3.93
C LEU A 224 8.51 14.69 4.75
N LYS A 225 9.13 15.87 4.57
CA LYS A 225 8.79 17.06 5.36
C LYS A 225 7.39 17.59 5.02
N ASN A 226 6.66 18.04 6.03
CA ASN A 226 5.33 18.66 5.91
C ASN A 226 4.30 17.77 5.22
N THR A 227 4.40 16.48 5.43
CA THR A 227 3.45 15.49 4.91
C THR A 227 2.94 14.56 6.00
N GLY A 228 1.71 14.08 5.82
CA GLY A 228 1.11 13.00 6.59
C GLY A 228 1.32 11.64 5.94
N HIS A 229 0.44 10.69 6.27
CA HIS A 229 0.49 9.31 5.83
C HIS A 229 0.30 9.19 4.31
N ALA A 230 1.35 8.78 3.61
CA ALA A 230 1.39 8.65 2.14
C ALA A 230 0.82 9.87 1.38
N GLU A 231 0.89 11.06 1.99
CA GLU A 231 0.22 12.25 1.45
C GLU A 231 0.92 12.81 0.21
N LEU A 232 2.22 12.55 0.05
CA LEU A 232 3.01 13.19 -1.00
C LEU A 232 2.55 12.80 -2.41
N ILE A 233 2.00 11.60 -2.58
CA ILE A 233 1.49 11.12 -3.87
C ILE A 233 0.35 12.00 -4.40
N HIS A 234 -0.45 12.56 -3.51
CA HIS A 234 -1.54 13.49 -3.86
C HIS A 234 -1.09 14.95 -3.83
N LYS A 235 -0.29 15.32 -2.82
CA LYS A 235 0.10 16.73 -2.57
C LYS A 235 1.12 17.25 -3.56
N ASN A 236 2.11 16.44 -3.92
CA ASN A 236 3.13 16.82 -4.90
C ASN A 236 3.68 15.60 -5.66
N PRO A 237 2.91 15.10 -6.65
CA PRO A 237 3.26 13.94 -7.46
C PRO A 237 4.66 14.03 -8.09
N LYS A 238 5.04 15.22 -8.59
CA LYS A 238 6.34 15.44 -9.24
C LYS A 238 7.51 15.30 -8.29
N ILE A 239 7.36 15.75 -7.04
CA ILE A 239 8.41 15.56 -6.02
C ILE A 239 8.52 14.08 -5.67
N LEU A 240 7.40 13.39 -5.47
CA LEU A 240 7.43 11.94 -5.18
C LEU A 240 8.12 11.19 -6.33
N LEU A 241 7.77 11.48 -7.58
CA LEU A 241 8.39 10.84 -8.74
C LEU A 241 9.91 11.04 -8.76
N LYS A 242 10.39 12.26 -8.49
CA LYS A 242 11.85 12.53 -8.37
C LYS A 242 12.51 11.71 -7.24
N LEU A 243 11.80 11.45 -6.14
CA LEU A 243 12.32 10.62 -5.05
C LEU A 243 12.36 9.16 -5.46
N ILE A 244 11.36 8.67 -6.18
CA ILE A 244 11.32 7.32 -6.75
C ILE A 244 12.49 7.14 -7.74
N ASP A 245 12.71 8.10 -8.64
CA ASP A 245 13.83 8.06 -9.59
C ASP A 245 15.19 8.00 -8.88
N LYS A 246 15.36 8.78 -7.79
CA LYS A 246 16.59 8.72 -6.98
C LYS A 246 16.76 7.37 -6.31
N ALA A 247 15.69 6.77 -5.81
CA ALA A 247 15.72 5.43 -5.22
C ALA A 247 16.15 4.38 -6.25
N TYR A 248 15.53 4.41 -7.43
CA TYR A 248 15.86 3.50 -8.53
C TYR A 248 17.33 3.62 -8.96
N GLN A 249 17.87 4.84 -8.98
CA GLN A 249 19.26 5.11 -9.36
C GLN A 249 20.27 4.93 -8.20
N ASN A 250 19.83 4.50 -7.01
CA ASN A 250 20.65 4.39 -5.79
C ASN A 250 21.40 5.69 -5.42
N ARG A 251 20.74 6.87 -5.60
CA ARG A 251 21.32 8.20 -5.39
C ARG A 251 20.86 8.87 -4.08
N TYR A 252 20.76 8.11 -3.00
CA TYR A 252 20.45 8.63 -1.65
C TYR A 252 21.66 8.64 -0.77
#